data_0d08ed8fd1ca7311989b9eb34f094605
#
_entry.id   0d08ed8fd1ca7311989b9eb34f094605
#
_cell.length_a   1.000
_cell.length_b   1.000
_cell.length_c   1.000
_cell.angle_alpha   90.00
_cell.angle_beta   90.00
_cell.angle_gamma   90.00
#
_symmetry.space_group_name_H-M   'P 1'
#
loop_
_entity.id
_entity.type
_entity.pdbx_description
1 polymer ?
#
loop_
_entity_poly.entity_id
_entity_poly.type
_entity_poly.pdbx_seq_one_letter_code
_entity_poly.pdbx_strand_id
1 'polypeptide(L)'
;MNDFELNQNTNRLAAACTQSSPETGIREFLYTYSPDPAARGRLDLVPLLPLPDQPLLHFYTLLDGTRITGIWKPDAGMRKQLIGDWADFGELNLSHSAPVVCLFNGSDQNVITVSVSEASRDLHLSAGVHEENGQINLHIVIHFSEPVSSGQLKIRFDFRPLPFYKVLQDTAAWWDTILPDPPMEVPDCARFPMYSTWYSYHQEMNDELLLDEYRQAAKMGMKAVIIDDGWQTSDNNRGYGFCGDWQPAAEKFPDFARHVRHIHDLGMKCMIWYSVPFMGEYSAMWNSFKDMLLHYDPVLHTGILDPRYPQVRSYLISTYQQAARSWGLDGFKLDFIDSFRSYPDTPSYQEAMDFHEIQDAVYCLMLGIHRTLKEENP
;
A
#
# COMPACT_ATOMS: atom_id res chain seq x y z
N MET A 1 -22.29 19.27 -19.71
CA MET A 1 -21.93 18.67 -18.39
C MET A 1 -23.08 18.73 -17.39
N ASN A 2 -24.33 18.79 -17.81
CA ASN A 2 -25.45 19.07 -16.89
C ASN A 2 -26.10 17.82 -16.26
N ASP A 3 -25.79 16.62 -16.71
CA ASP A 3 -26.53 15.42 -16.31
C ASP A 3 -25.61 14.30 -15.74
N PHE A 4 -24.50 14.68 -15.08
CA PHE A 4 -23.67 13.72 -14.37
C PHE A 4 -24.32 13.42 -13.00
N GLU A 5 -24.74 12.21 -12.79
CA GLU A 5 -25.31 11.70 -11.56
C GLU A 5 -24.48 10.53 -11.03
N LEU A 6 -24.09 10.59 -9.75
CA LEU A 6 -23.47 9.49 -9.05
C LEU A 6 -24.52 8.79 -8.21
N ASN A 7 -24.90 7.59 -8.63
CA ASN A 7 -25.85 6.75 -7.91
C ASN A 7 -25.18 6.07 -6.72
N GLN A 8 -25.93 5.80 -5.67
CA GLN A 8 -25.43 5.07 -4.51
C GLN A 8 -26.33 3.91 -4.11
N ASN A 9 -25.70 2.87 -3.62
CA ASN A 9 -26.31 1.72 -2.95
C ASN A 9 -25.58 1.49 -1.63
N THR A 10 -26.30 1.11 -0.60
CA THR A 10 -25.70 0.80 0.70
C THR A 10 -26.25 -0.52 1.24
N ASN A 11 -25.43 -1.30 1.93
CA ASN A 11 -25.90 -2.46 2.67
C ASN A 11 -25.42 -2.36 4.11
N ARG A 12 -26.34 -2.46 5.07
CA ARG A 12 -26.12 -2.32 6.51
C ARG A 12 -25.49 -0.97 6.94
N LEU A 13 -25.52 0.02 6.04
CA LEU A 13 -25.05 1.38 6.26
C LEU A 13 -26.08 2.39 5.77
N ALA A 14 -26.23 3.49 6.49
CA ALA A 14 -26.87 4.70 5.99
C ALA A 14 -25.80 5.68 5.52
N ALA A 15 -26.03 6.35 4.39
CA ALA A 15 -25.11 7.37 3.88
C ALA A 15 -25.87 8.60 3.39
N ALA A 16 -25.35 9.78 3.76
CA ALA A 16 -25.83 11.08 3.29
C ALA A 16 -24.74 11.77 2.49
N CYS A 17 -25.12 12.44 1.40
CA CYS A 17 -24.20 13.08 0.47
C CYS A 17 -24.36 14.59 0.44
N THR A 18 -23.24 15.30 0.40
CA THR A 18 -23.13 16.70 -0.01
C THR A 18 -22.20 16.84 -1.20
N GLN A 19 -22.60 17.60 -2.20
CA GLN A 19 -21.80 17.86 -3.39
C GLN A 19 -21.21 19.26 -3.35
N SER A 20 -19.97 19.39 -3.81
CA SER A 20 -19.28 20.67 -4.01
C SER A 20 -18.56 20.70 -5.36
N SER A 21 -18.20 21.89 -5.80
CA SER A 21 -17.40 22.11 -7.01
C SER A 21 -16.29 23.10 -6.65
N PRO A 22 -15.17 22.63 -6.07
CA PRO A 22 -14.11 23.49 -5.59
C PRO A 22 -13.44 24.30 -6.71
N GLU A 23 -13.47 23.77 -7.92
CA GLU A 23 -12.91 24.41 -9.12
C GLU A 23 -13.76 24.06 -10.35
N THR A 24 -13.72 24.90 -11.38
CA THR A 24 -14.38 24.62 -12.67
C THR A 24 -13.85 23.30 -13.26
N GLY A 25 -14.74 22.37 -13.54
CA GLY A 25 -14.40 21.04 -14.05
C GLY A 25 -14.08 20.00 -12.99
N ILE A 26 -14.15 20.35 -11.69
CA ILE A 26 -14.02 19.40 -10.59
C ILE A 26 -15.35 19.30 -9.84
N ARG A 27 -15.72 18.07 -9.49
CA ARG A 27 -16.86 17.80 -8.58
C ARG A 27 -16.40 16.89 -7.46
N GLU A 28 -16.76 17.23 -6.24
CA GLU A 28 -16.51 16.42 -5.06
C GLU A 28 -17.81 16.05 -4.36
N PHE A 29 -17.92 14.79 -4.00
CA PHE A 29 -19.03 14.22 -3.24
C PHE A 29 -18.49 13.81 -1.88
N LEU A 30 -18.98 14.45 -0.83
CA LEU A 30 -18.69 14.07 0.54
C LEU A 30 -19.85 13.23 1.08
N TYR A 31 -19.56 11.98 1.37
CA TYR A 31 -20.48 11.04 2.01
C TYR A 31 -20.16 10.95 3.49
N THR A 32 -21.19 11.11 4.33
CA THR A 32 -21.13 10.77 5.75
C THR A 32 -21.93 9.50 5.93
N TYR A 33 -21.32 8.44 6.47
CA TYR A 33 -21.94 7.14 6.66
C TYR A 33 -21.96 6.74 8.12
N SER A 34 -22.94 5.90 8.48
CA SER A 34 -23.08 5.31 9.81
C SER A 34 -23.67 3.90 9.72
N PRO A 35 -23.44 3.04 10.73
CA PRO A 35 -24.08 1.74 10.80
C PRO A 35 -25.60 1.86 10.75
N ASP A 36 -26.22 1.06 9.89
CA ASP A 36 -27.67 0.85 9.83
C ASP A 36 -27.96 -0.64 9.51
N PRO A 37 -28.09 -1.49 10.52
CA PRO A 37 -28.31 -2.93 10.33
C PRO A 37 -29.59 -3.27 9.55
N ALA A 38 -30.54 -2.34 9.43
CA ALA A 38 -31.79 -2.54 8.68
C ALA A 38 -31.66 -2.16 7.20
N ALA A 39 -30.64 -1.38 6.82
CA ALA A 39 -30.44 -1.02 5.42
C ALA A 39 -30.09 -2.25 4.58
N ARG A 40 -30.78 -2.41 3.43
CA ARG A 40 -30.53 -3.45 2.43
C ARG A 40 -30.41 -2.80 1.07
N GLY A 41 -29.25 -2.97 0.45
CA GLY A 41 -28.99 -2.48 -0.88
C GLY A 41 -29.45 -3.43 -1.98
N ARG A 42 -29.44 -2.93 -3.20
CA ARG A 42 -29.67 -3.71 -4.40
C ARG A 42 -28.35 -4.32 -4.87
N LEU A 43 -28.02 -5.50 -4.35
CA LEU A 43 -26.71 -6.16 -4.52
C LEU A 43 -26.54 -6.80 -5.91
N ASP A 44 -27.63 -7.01 -6.65
CA ASP A 44 -27.64 -7.55 -8.01
C ASP A 44 -26.90 -6.69 -9.04
N LEU A 45 -26.63 -5.43 -8.70
CA LEU A 45 -25.86 -4.50 -9.54
C LEU A 45 -24.33 -4.53 -9.28
N VAL A 46 -23.88 -5.33 -8.33
CA VAL A 46 -22.45 -5.37 -7.95
C VAL A 46 -21.80 -6.64 -8.49
N PRO A 47 -20.89 -6.55 -9.47
CA PRO A 47 -20.37 -7.72 -10.18
C PRO A 47 -19.60 -8.74 -9.35
N LEU A 48 -19.21 -8.42 -8.12
CA LEU A 48 -18.25 -9.20 -7.32
C LEU A 48 -18.57 -9.28 -5.83
N LEU A 49 -19.86 -9.30 -5.45
CA LEU A 49 -20.19 -9.45 -4.04
C LEU A 49 -20.16 -10.92 -3.60
N PRO A 50 -19.17 -11.33 -2.80
CA PRO A 50 -19.14 -12.68 -2.26
C PRO A 50 -20.11 -12.90 -1.10
N LEU A 51 -20.62 -11.85 -0.41
CA LEU A 51 -21.36 -11.99 0.83
C LEU A 51 -22.58 -11.03 0.91
N PRO A 52 -23.83 -11.55 0.89
CA PRO A 52 -25.04 -10.71 0.95
C PRO A 52 -25.23 -9.94 2.26
N ASP A 53 -24.50 -10.28 3.31
CA ASP A 53 -24.63 -9.65 4.64
C ASP A 53 -23.48 -8.69 5.02
N GLN A 54 -22.49 -8.50 4.15
CA GLN A 54 -21.37 -7.61 4.43
C GLN A 54 -21.76 -6.13 4.35
N PRO A 55 -21.40 -5.29 5.32
CA PRO A 55 -21.58 -3.84 5.21
C PRO A 55 -20.77 -3.27 4.03
N LEU A 56 -21.42 -2.46 3.19
CA LEU A 56 -20.75 -1.85 2.04
C LEU A 56 -21.35 -0.51 1.63
N LEU A 57 -20.52 0.28 0.94
CA LEU A 57 -20.92 1.41 0.11
C LEU A 57 -20.62 1.08 -1.34
N HIS A 58 -21.60 1.27 -2.22
CA HIS A 58 -21.44 1.09 -3.65
C HIS A 58 -21.91 2.34 -4.39
N PHE A 59 -21.02 2.91 -5.18
CA PHE A 59 -21.31 4.06 -6.04
C PHE A 59 -21.12 3.65 -7.49
N TYR A 60 -21.99 4.11 -8.36
CA TYR A 60 -21.93 3.75 -9.78
C TYR A 60 -22.49 4.85 -10.67
N THR A 61 -21.96 4.94 -11.87
CA THR A 61 -22.45 5.85 -12.92
C THR A 61 -22.09 5.31 -14.30
N LEU A 62 -22.90 5.70 -15.28
CA LEU A 62 -22.63 5.47 -16.70
C LEU A 62 -22.09 6.77 -17.31
N LEU A 63 -20.97 6.68 -18.01
CA LEU A 63 -20.29 7.81 -18.62
C LEU A 63 -20.32 7.69 -20.14
N ASP A 64 -20.41 8.84 -20.84
CA ASP A 64 -20.27 8.86 -22.29
C ASP A 64 -18.84 8.46 -22.69
N GLY A 65 -18.72 7.28 -23.32
CA GLY A 65 -17.47 6.69 -23.77
C GLY A 65 -16.92 7.23 -25.10
N THR A 66 -17.68 8.05 -25.84
CA THR A 66 -17.35 8.41 -27.24
C THR A 66 -16.00 9.09 -27.44
N ARG A 67 -15.47 9.78 -26.43
CA ARG A 67 -14.17 10.45 -26.47
C ARG A 67 -13.07 9.71 -25.72
N ILE A 68 -13.39 8.58 -25.09
CA ILE A 68 -12.46 7.83 -24.24
C ILE A 68 -11.79 6.76 -25.11
N THR A 69 -10.46 6.75 -25.14
CA THR A 69 -9.68 5.79 -25.93
C THR A 69 -8.68 5.01 -25.12
N GLY A 70 -8.52 5.36 -23.84
CA GLY A 70 -7.58 4.67 -22.95
C GLY A 70 -7.91 4.89 -21.48
N ILE A 71 -7.32 4.03 -20.67
CA ILE A 71 -7.43 4.03 -19.23
C ILE A 71 -6.03 4.01 -18.60
N TRP A 72 -5.87 4.75 -17.53
CA TRP A 72 -4.72 4.66 -16.65
C TRP A 72 -5.16 4.28 -15.24
N LYS A 73 -4.50 3.29 -14.66
CA LYS A 73 -4.62 2.84 -13.26
C LYS A 73 -3.23 2.56 -12.71
N PRO A 74 -2.96 2.75 -11.41
CA PRO A 74 -1.63 2.54 -10.84
C PRO A 74 -1.08 1.12 -11.03
N ASP A 75 -1.91 0.11 -10.89
CA ASP A 75 -1.58 -1.31 -11.01
C ASP A 75 -1.42 -1.79 -12.46
N ALA A 76 -2.11 -1.14 -13.39
CA ALA A 76 -2.17 -1.55 -14.79
C ALA A 76 -1.40 -0.60 -15.73
N GLY A 77 -0.95 0.56 -15.22
CA GLY A 77 -0.34 1.60 -16.02
C GLY A 77 -1.27 2.16 -17.11
N MET A 78 -0.69 2.67 -18.18
CA MET A 78 -1.43 3.28 -19.29
C MET A 78 -1.81 2.24 -20.34
N ARG A 79 -3.11 2.10 -20.61
CA ARG A 79 -3.65 1.25 -21.66
C ARG A 79 -4.32 2.10 -22.73
N LYS A 80 -3.98 1.85 -23.99
CA LYS A 80 -4.68 2.44 -25.16
C LYS A 80 -5.91 1.65 -25.59
N GLN A 81 -6.27 0.63 -24.83
CA GLN A 81 -7.44 -0.20 -25.08
C GLN A 81 -8.33 -0.23 -23.85
N LEU A 82 -9.58 0.05 -24.07
CA LEU A 82 -10.62 -0.15 -23.05
C LEU A 82 -11.00 -1.63 -23.00
N ILE A 83 -11.42 -2.08 -21.83
CA ILE A 83 -11.90 -3.43 -21.57
C ILE A 83 -13.38 -3.39 -21.23
N GLY A 84 -14.07 -4.53 -21.36
CA GLY A 84 -15.44 -4.67 -20.88
C GLY A 84 -15.55 -4.46 -19.37
N ASP A 85 -16.67 -3.94 -18.91
CA ASP A 85 -16.92 -3.66 -17.50
C ASP A 85 -16.88 -4.93 -16.62
N TRP A 86 -17.08 -6.09 -17.21
CA TRP A 86 -16.98 -7.42 -16.59
C TRP A 86 -15.54 -7.94 -16.42
N ALA A 87 -14.53 -7.27 -16.99
CA ALA A 87 -13.13 -7.72 -16.99
C ALA A 87 -12.21 -6.86 -16.14
N ASP A 88 -12.70 -5.80 -15.52
CA ASP A 88 -11.87 -4.88 -14.72
C ASP A 88 -12.12 -5.10 -13.22
N PHE A 89 -11.33 -5.96 -12.62
CA PHE A 89 -11.43 -6.32 -11.21
C PHE A 89 -10.10 -6.13 -10.53
N GLY A 90 -10.05 -5.27 -9.51
CA GLY A 90 -8.86 -5.04 -8.70
C GLY A 90 -9.24 -4.38 -7.38
N GLU A 91 -8.63 -4.84 -6.30
CA GLU A 91 -8.70 -4.15 -5.02
C GLU A 91 -7.62 -3.08 -4.98
N LEU A 92 -7.99 -1.88 -4.57
CA LEU A 92 -7.13 -0.71 -4.55
C LEU A 92 -7.17 -0.06 -3.18
N ASN A 93 -5.99 0.23 -2.65
CA ASN A 93 -5.79 1.13 -1.51
C ASN A 93 -4.43 1.79 -1.64
N LEU A 94 -4.08 2.76 -0.81
CA LEU A 94 -2.82 3.48 -0.92
C LEU A 94 -1.59 2.65 -0.53
N SER A 95 -1.74 1.51 0.12
CA SER A 95 -0.62 0.61 0.46
C SER A 95 -0.33 -0.43 -0.62
N HIS A 96 -1.32 -0.79 -1.42
CA HIS A 96 -1.20 -1.79 -2.48
C HIS A 96 -1.21 -1.16 -3.87
N SER A 97 -2.09 -0.21 -4.08
CA SER A 97 -2.23 0.61 -5.29
C SER A 97 -2.87 1.92 -4.85
N ALA A 98 -3.19 2.86 -5.74
CA ALA A 98 -3.92 4.06 -5.34
C ALA A 98 -5.34 4.06 -5.90
N PRO A 99 -6.36 4.49 -5.13
CA PRO A 99 -7.75 4.47 -5.54
C PRO A 99 -8.07 5.59 -6.54
N VAL A 100 -7.52 5.47 -7.73
CA VAL A 100 -7.68 6.40 -8.83
C VAL A 100 -7.76 5.68 -10.17
N VAL A 101 -8.66 6.15 -11.02
CA VAL A 101 -8.73 5.77 -12.43
C VAL A 101 -8.82 7.03 -13.29
N CYS A 102 -8.04 7.10 -14.35
CA CYS A 102 -8.05 8.20 -15.32
C CYS A 102 -8.44 7.64 -16.70
N LEU A 103 -9.52 8.16 -17.24
CA LEU A 103 -9.96 7.89 -18.62
C LEU A 103 -9.54 9.06 -19.51
N PHE A 104 -8.80 8.78 -20.58
CA PHE A 104 -8.21 9.78 -21.44
C PHE A 104 -8.51 9.55 -22.92
N ASN A 105 -8.34 10.58 -23.74
CA ASN A 105 -8.60 10.55 -25.18
C ASN A 105 -7.34 10.21 -26.00
N GLY A 106 -7.49 10.13 -27.32
CA GLY A 106 -6.41 9.81 -28.25
C GLY A 106 -5.26 10.84 -28.30
N SER A 107 -5.43 12.00 -27.68
CA SER A 107 -4.40 13.04 -27.52
C SER A 107 -3.80 13.08 -26.12
N ASP A 108 -3.97 12.02 -25.33
CA ASP A 108 -3.52 11.88 -23.95
C ASP A 108 -4.07 12.96 -23.00
N GLN A 109 -5.23 13.52 -23.33
CA GLN A 109 -5.93 14.48 -22.48
C GLN A 109 -6.95 13.75 -21.61
N ASN A 110 -7.02 14.14 -20.36
CA ASN A 110 -8.05 13.66 -19.42
C ASN A 110 -9.45 13.94 -19.97
N VAL A 111 -10.30 12.94 -19.91
CA VAL A 111 -11.75 13.08 -20.12
C VAL A 111 -12.42 13.09 -18.76
N ILE A 112 -12.04 12.13 -17.90
CA ILE A 112 -12.49 12.07 -16.53
C ILE A 112 -11.47 11.28 -15.69
N THR A 113 -11.12 11.84 -14.53
CA THR A 113 -10.36 11.13 -13.50
C THR A 113 -11.24 10.99 -12.26
N VAL A 114 -11.31 9.80 -11.71
CA VAL A 114 -12.05 9.49 -10.49
C VAL A 114 -11.07 9.09 -9.41
N SER A 115 -11.19 9.69 -8.25
CA SER A 115 -10.32 9.46 -7.08
C SER A 115 -11.15 9.33 -5.82
N VAL A 116 -10.75 8.47 -4.90
CA VAL A 116 -11.42 8.21 -3.64
C VAL A 116 -10.51 8.56 -2.48
N SER A 117 -11.05 9.14 -1.40
CA SER A 117 -10.27 9.51 -0.22
C SER A 117 -9.98 8.33 0.71
N GLU A 118 -10.56 7.16 0.48
CA GLU A 118 -10.27 5.98 1.29
C GLU A 118 -8.83 5.54 1.06
N ALA A 119 -8.06 5.55 2.13
CA ALA A 119 -6.63 5.32 2.08
C ALA A 119 -6.21 3.97 2.65
N SER A 120 -7.02 3.41 3.55
CA SER A 120 -6.64 2.21 4.30
C SER A 120 -7.43 0.97 3.86
N ARG A 121 -8.72 1.10 3.58
CA ARG A 121 -9.56 -0.06 3.22
C ARG A 121 -9.41 -0.45 1.77
N ASP A 122 -9.49 -1.74 1.53
CA ASP A 122 -9.60 -2.26 0.16
C ASP A 122 -10.91 -1.81 -0.48
N LEU A 123 -10.80 -1.29 -1.68
CA LEU A 123 -11.94 -0.89 -2.49
C LEU A 123 -11.80 -1.37 -3.93
N HIS A 124 -12.92 -1.65 -4.57
CA HIS A 124 -12.98 -1.85 -6.00
C HIS A 124 -13.29 -0.54 -6.70
N LEU A 125 -12.43 -0.15 -7.63
CA LEU A 125 -12.63 0.98 -8.53
C LEU A 125 -12.45 0.47 -9.95
N SER A 126 -13.55 0.20 -10.63
CA SER A 126 -13.55 -0.31 -11.99
C SER A 126 -14.18 0.66 -12.98
N ALA A 127 -13.65 0.68 -14.19
CA ALA A 127 -14.20 1.45 -15.31
C ALA A 127 -14.04 0.65 -16.61
N GLY A 128 -15.13 0.23 -17.20
CA GLY A 128 -15.12 -0.59 -18.41
C GLY A 128 -16.29 -0.30 -19.33
N VAL A 129 -16.19 -0.77 -20.56
CA VAL A 129 -17.26 -0.61 -21.56
C VAL A 129 -18.42 -1.53 -21.23
N HIS A 130 -19.60 -0.95 -21.07
CA HIS A 130 -20.85 -1.69 -20.99
C HIS A 130 -21.31 -2.07 -22.40
N GLU A 131 -21.25 -3.36 -22.71
CA GLU A 131 -21.41 -3.86 -24.09
C GLU A 131 -22.76 -3.51 -24.73
N GLU A 132 -23.84 -3.48 -23.93
CA GLU A 132 -25.19 -3.26 -24.44
C GLU A 132 -25.44 -1.84 -24.95
N ASN A 133 -24.69 -0.86 -24.49
CA ASN A 133 -24.90 0.55 -24.88
C ASN A 133 -23.64 1.34 -25.24
N GLY A 134 -22.44 0.74 -25.07
CA GLY A 134 -21.15 1.37 -25.37
C GLY A 134 -20.76 2.49 -24.42
N GLN A 135 -21.45 2.67 -23.31
CA GLN A 135 -21.07 3.60 -22.26
C GLN A 135 -19.96 3.01 -21.38
N ILE A 136 -19.26 3.86 -20.66
CA ILE A 136 -18.34 3.39 -19.61
C ILE A 136 -19.10 3.24 -18.30
N ASN A 137 -19.15 2.02 -17.81
CA ASN A 137 -19.69 1.72 -16.50
C ASN A 137 -18.58 1.89 -15.45
N LEU A 138 -18.81 2.79 -14.49
CA LEU A 138 -17.92 3.07 -13.38
C LEU A 138 -18.53 2.53 -12.09
N HIS A 139 -17.76 1.73 -11.35
CA HIS A 139 -18.16 1.25 -10.03
C HIS A 139 -17.07 1.57 -9.00
N ILE A 140 -17.50 1.98 -7.81
CA ILE A 140 -16.68 2.13 -6.61
C ILE A 140 -17.39 1.34 -5.51
N VAL A 141 -16.74 0.28 -5.01
CA VAL A 141 -17.28 -0.56 -3.93
C VAL A 141 -16.31 -0.58 -2.78
N ILE A 142 -16.79 -0.25 -1.58
CA ILE A 142 -15.99 -0.27 -0.36
C ILE A 142 -16.66 -1.24 0.61
N HIS A 143 -15.91 -2.23 1.04
CA HIS A 143 -16.33 -3.22 2.03
C HIS A 143 -15.87 -2.81 3.43
N PHE A 144 -16.64 -3.14 4.43
CA PHE A 144 -16.33 -2.86 5.82
C PHE A 144 -16.37 -4.16 6.64
N SER A 145 -15.41 -4.30 7.54
CA SER A 145 -15.46 -5.33 8.57
C SER A 145 -16.37 -4.88 9.72
N GLU A 146 -17.05 -5.80 10.38
CA GLU A 146 -17.87 -5.47 11.55
C GLU A 146 -17.04 -5.49 12.85
N PRO A 147 -17.35 -4.60 13.80
CA PRO A 147 -18.35 -3.55 13.78
C PRO A 147 -17.90 -2.31 13.00
N VAL A 148 -18.79 -1.77 12.17
CA VAL A 148 -18.50 -0.55 11.40
C VAL A 148 -18.63 0.68 12.29
N SER A 149 -17.66 1.59 12.21
CA SER A 149 -17.74 2.93 12.78
C SER A 149 -18.33 3.92 11.78
N SER A 150 -18.96 4.99 12.29
CA SER A 150 -19.36 6.12 11.44
C SER A 150 -18.13 6.83 10.89
N GLY A 151 -18.21 7.33 9.66
CA GLY A 151 -17.10 7.97 9.00
C GLY A 151 -17.49 8.87 7.84
N GLN A 152 -16.48 9.34 7.15
CA GLN A 152 -16.62 10.17 5.95
C GLN A 152 -15.79 9.62 4.81
N LEU A 153 -16.30 9.83 3.60
CA LEU A 153 -15.67 9.45 2.35
C LEU A 153 -15.83 10.59 1.35
N LYS A 154 -14.75 10.95 0.65
CA LYS A 154 -14.82 11.85 -0.50
C LYS A 154 -14.58 11.10 -1.79
N ILE A 155 -15.39 11.39 -2.80
CA ILE A 155 -15.17 10.93 -4.18
C ILE A 155 -15.01 12.18 -5.03
N ARG A 156 -13.88 12.27 -5.75
CA ARG A 156 -13.53 13.39 -6.62
C ARG A 156 -13.60 12.96 -8.08
N PHE A 157 -14.29 13.75 -8.88
CA PHE A 157 -14.33 13.65 -10.33
C PHE A 157 -13.67 14.88 -10.94
N ASP A 158 -12.66 14.66 -11.78
CA ASP A 158 -11.96 15.73 -12.49
C ASP A 158 -12.21 15.61 -13.99
N PHE A 159 -12.93 16.57 -14.55
CA PHE A 159 -13.31 16.64 -15.96
C PHE A 159 -12.47 17.67 -16.75
N ARG A 160 -11.43 18.27 -16.13
CA ARG A 160 -10.62 19.26 -16.80
C ARG A 160 -9.88 18.64 -18.00
N PRO A 161 -9.91 19.28 -19.18
CA PRO A 161 -9.25 18.77 -20.38
C PRO A 161 -7.74 19.09 -20.36
N LEU A 162 -7.05 18.61 -19.33
CA LEU A 162 -5.61 18.73 -19.14
C LEU A 162 -4.91 17.45 -19.59
N PRO A 163 -3.60 17.46 -19.87
CA PRO A 163 -2.84 16.24 -20.00
C PRO A 163 -3.07 15.31 -18.79
N PHE A 164 -3.36 14.02 -19.03
CA PHE A 164 -3.79 13.10 -17.96
C PHE A 164 -2.80 13.04 -16.78
N TYR A 165 -1.49 13.11 -17.06
CA TYR A 165 -0.46 13.11 -16.02
C TYR A 165 -0.53 14.34 -15.11
N LYS A 166 -1.01 15.49 -15.60
CA LYS A 166 -1.22 16.69 -14.77
C LYS A 166 -2.38 16.50 -13.81
N VAL A 167 -3.46 15.88 -14.27
CA VAL A 167 -4.61 15.56 -13.41
C VAL A 167 -4.23 14.53 -12.33
N LEU A 168 -3.41 13.54 -12.68
CA LEU A 168 -2.88 12.59 -11.70
C LEU A 168 -1.96 13.27 -10.67
N GLN A 169 -1.14 14.22 -11.09
CA GLN A 169 -0.32 15.04 -10.18
C GLN A 169 -1.20 15.87 -9.22
N ASP A 170 -2.27 16.48 -9.73
CA ASP A 170 -3.22 17.23 -8.92
C ASP A 170 -4.03 16.31 -7.97
N THR A 171 -4.28 15.07 -8.39
CA THR A 171 -4.91 14.05 -7.51
C THR A 171 -3.99 13.69 -6.35
N ALA A 172 -2.70 13.51 -6.58
CA ALA A 172 -1.73 13.27 -5.51
C ALA A 172 -1.71 14.45 -4.52
N ALA A 173 -1.65 15.68 -5.03
CA ALA A 173 -1.72 16.88 -4.18
C ALA A 173 -3.05 16.99 -3.42
N TRP A 174 -4.16 16.52 -4.00
CA TRP A 174 -5.44 16.48 -3.29
C TRP A 174 -5.41 15.50 -2.12
N TRP A 175 -4.84 14.31 -2.28
CA TRP A 175 -4.67 13.37 -1.17
C TRP A 175 -3.81 13.96 -0.05
N ASP A 176 -2.75 14.70 -0.37
CA ASP A 176 -1.91 15.38 0.63
C ASP A 176 -2.72 16.37 1.50
N THR A 177 -3.83 16.89 0.99
CA THR A 177 -4.71 17.81 1.76
C THR A 177 -5.74 17.11 2.65
N ILE A 178 -6.01 15.84 2.41
CA ILE A 178 -7.07 15.09 3.11
C ILE A 178 -6.55 13.98 4.00
N LEU A 179 -5.33 13.49 3.76
CA LEU A 179 -4.68 12.54 4.63
C LEU A 179 -4.25 13.24 5.94
N PRO A 180 -4.33 12.54 7.08
CA PRO A 180 -4.09 13.16 8.39
C PRO A 180 -2.62 13.56 8.60
N ASP A 181 -1.69 12.90 7.92
CA ASP A 181 -0.26 13.17 8.03
C ASP A 181 0.27 13.80 6.74
N PRO A 182 1.09 14.86 6.84
CA PRO A 182 1.66 15.50 5.65
C PRO A 182 2.66 14.56 4.96
N PRO A 183 2.85 14.72 3.63
CA PRO A 183 3.88 13.98 2.92
C PRO A 183 5.26 14.29 3.50
N MET A 184 6.09 13.26 3.56
CA MET A 184 7.46 13.40 4.06
C MET A 184 8.35 14.12 3.05
N GLU A 185 9.31 14.88 3.57
CA GLU A 185 10.39 15.42 2.74
C GLU A 185 11.26 14.28 2.20
N VAL A 186 11.46 14.26 0.88
CA VAL A 186 12.28 13.26 0.21
C VAL A 186 13.74 13.66 0.36
N PRO A 187 14.62 12.84 0.99
CA PRO A 187 16.03 13.17 1.14
C PRO A 187 16.74 13.22 -0.22
N ASP A 188 17.73 14.11 -0.34
CA ASP A 188 18.44 14.34 -1.60
C ASP A 188 19.06 13.06 -2.18
N CYS A 189 19.57 12.16 -1.32
CA CYS A 189 20.16 10.90 -1.76
C CYS A 189 19.18 10.00 -2.52
N ALA A 190 17.87 10.10 -2.25
CA ALA A 190 16.83 9.34 -2.95
C ALA A 190 16.59 9.81 -4.41
N ARG A 191 17.17 10.95 -4.81
CA ARG A 191 17.13 11.47 -6.19
C ARG A 191 18.24 10.94 -7.09
N PHE A 192 19.15 10.14 -6.53
CA PHE A 192 20.28 9.54 -7.22
C PHE A 192 20.12 8.02 -7.33
N PRO A 193 20.84 7.38 -8.27
CA PRO A 193 20.88 5.93 -8.33
C PRO A 193 21.39 5.33 -7.02
N MET A 194 20.85 4.17 -6.66
CA MET A 194 21.26 3.39 -5.51
C MET A 194 21.67 1.97 -5.93
N TYR A 195 22.57 1.36 -5.17
CA TYR A 195 22.96 -0.01 -5.36
C TYR A 195 22.13 -0.92 -4.46
N SER A 196 21.59 -2.01 -5.01
CA SER A 196 20.93 -3.06 -4.23
C SER A 196 21.67 -4.38 -4.43
N THR A 197 21.96 -5.08 -3.34
CA THR A 197 22.66 -6.36 -3.38
C THR A 197 21.82 -7.49 -3.97
N TRP A 198 20.47 -7.35 -3.96
CA TRP A 198 19.55 -8.40 -4.37
C TRP A 198 19.79 -8.91 -5.79
N TYR A 199 19.95 -8.00 -6.74
CA TYR A 199 20.05 -8.38 -8.16
C TYR A 199 21.39 -9.00 -8.54
N SER A 200 22.42 -8.80 -7.73
CA SER A 200 23.76 -9.35 -7.99
C SER A 200 24.02 -10.62 -7.19
N TYR A 201 23.57 -10.68 -5.95
CA TYR A 201 23.99 -11.72 -5.00
C TYR A 201 22.83 -12.49 -4.37
N HIS A 202 21.60 -11.97 -4.43
CA HIS A 202 20.50 -12.49 -3.62
C HIS A 202 20.96 -12.63 -2.15
N GLN A 203 20.83 -13.82 -1.58
CA GLN A 203 21.29 -14.09 -0.21
C GLN A 203 22.78 -14.51 -0.11
N GLU A 204 23.47 -14.74 -1.24
CA GLU A 204 24.87 -15.18 -1.27
C GLU A 204 25.85 -14.02 -1.18
N MET A 205 25.79 -13.27 -0.08
CA MET A 205 26.62 -12.09 0.19
C MET A 205 27.42 -12.22 1.48
N ASN A 206 28.50 -11.46 1.58
CA ASN A 206 29.27 -11.28 2.82
C ASN A 206 30.00 -9.93 2.82
N ASP A 207 30.58 -9.55 3.98
CA ASP A 207 31.29 -8.30 4.22
C ASP A 207 32.36 -8.04 3.13
N GLU A 208 33.24 -9.01 2.90
CA GLU A 208 34.40 -8.88 2.03
C GLU A 208 34.02 -8.66 0.57
N LEU A 209 33.08 -9.48 0.08
CA LEU A 209 32.59 -9.45 -1.30
C LEU A 209 31.94 -8.11 -1.66
N LEU A 210 31.15 -7.55 -0.75
CA LEU A 210 30.36 -6.35 -1.01
C LEU A 210 31.20 -5.07 -1.00
N LEU A 211 32.34 -5.01 -0.30
CA LEU A 211 33.17 -3.81 -0.22
C LEU A 211 33.69 -3.34 -1.59
N ASP A 212 34.05 -4.25 -2.49
CA ASP A 212 34.49 -3.89 -3.83
C ASP A 212 33.36 -3.36 -4.69
N GLU A 213 32.16 -3.96 -4.57
CA GLU A 213 30.97 -3.48 -5.25
C GLU A 213 30.59 -2.06 -4.83
N TYR A 214 30.64 -1.76 -3.54
CA TYR A 214 30.33 -0.42 -3.03
C TYR A 214 31.32 0.62 -3.54
N ARG A 215 32.62 0.28 -3.66
CA ARG A 215 33.63 1.17 -4.26
C ARG A 215 33.30 1.48 -5.73
N GLN A 216 32.84 0.48 -6.50
CA GLN A 216 32.43 0.71 -7.88
C GLN A 216 31.13 1.53 -7.96
N ALA A 217 30.14 1.22 -7.13
CA ALA A 217 28.87 1.97 -7.05
C ALA A 217 29.12 3.45 -6.72
N ALA A 218 29.99 3.74 -5.74
CA ALA A 218 30.38 5.11 -5.40
C ALA A 218 31.05 5.86 -6.57
N LYS A 219 31.98 5.20 -7.31
CA LYS A 219 32.60 5.76 -8.52
C LYS A 219 31.59 6.07 -9.63
N MET A 220 30.51 5.26 -9.72
CA MET A 220 29.42 5.48 -10.66
C MET A 220 28.44 6.60 -10.23
N GLY A 221 28.66 7.20 -9.06
CA GLY A 221 27.84 8.30 -8.56
C GLY A 221 26.61 7.87 -7.77
N MET A 222 26.49 6.62 -7.39
CA MET A 222 25.41 6.13 -6.52
C MET A 222 25.57 6.74 -5.12
N LYS A 223 24.43 7.04 -4.47
CA LYS A 223 24.41 7.77 -3.19
C LYS A 223 23.83 6.95 -2.04
N ALA A 224 23.34 5.77 -2.31
CA ALA A 224 22.82 4.86 -1.29
C ALA A 224 23.08 3.41 -1.68
N VAL A 225 23.12 2.56 -0.65
CA VAL A 225 23.18 1.09 -0.75
C VAL A 225 22.00 0.52 -0.02
N ILE A 226 21.36 -0.49 -0.61
CA ILE A 226 20.42 -1.39 0.07
C ILE A 226 21.11 -2.74 0.24
N ILE A 227 21.39 -3.13 1.49
CA ILE A 227 21.76 -4.51 1.84
C ILE A 227 20.44 -5.28 1.93
N ASP A 228 20.15 -6.07 0.91
CA ASP A 228 18.87 -6.76 0.73
C ASP A 228 18.81 -8.08 1.52
N ASP A 229 17.77 -8.89 1.34
CA ASP A 229 17.55 -10.16 2.02
C ASP A 229 18.81 -11.05 2.02
N GLY A 230 19.06 -11.72 3.14
CA GLY A 230 20.21 -12.61 3.35
C GLY A 230 21.27 -12.10 4.32
N TRP A 231 21.16 -10.84 4.79
CA TRP A 231 22.08 -10.31 5.81
C TRP A 231 21.85 -10.94 7.20
N GLN A 232 20.62 -11.37 7.46
CA GLN A 232 20.11 -11.86 8.73
C GLN A 232 20.20 -13.39 8.91
N THR A 233 20.63 -14.10 7.88
CA THR A 233 20.69 -15.58 7.90
C THR A 233 21.87 -16.11 7.13
N SER A 234 22.42 -17.24 7.59
CA SER A 234 23.40 -18.04 6.83
C SER A 234 22.74 -19.03 5.85
N ASP A 235 21.43 -19.22 5.95
CA ASP A 235 20.67 -20.03 4.99
C ASP A 235 20.40 -19.23 3.70
N ASN A 236 20.86 -19.75 2.58
CA ASN A 236 20.74 -19.12 1.26
C ASN A 236 19.66 -19.77 0.38
N ASN A 237 18.72 -20.49 0.96
CA ASN A 237 17.69 -21.22 0.22
C ASN A 237 16.48 -20.34 -0.21
N ARG A 238 16.59 -19.02 -0.04
CA ARG A 238 15.57 -18.03 -0.44
C ARG A 238 14.21 -18.22 0.23
N GLY A 239 14.19 -18.90 1.39
CA GLY A 239 13.01 -19.02 2.24
C GLY A 239 13.00 -17.93 3.33
N TYR A 240 11.86 -17.80 4.02
CA TYR A 240 11.68 -16.80 5.07
C TYR A 240 11.57 -17.41 6.48
N GLY A 241 11.89 -18.69 6.62
CA GLY A 241 11.83 -19.42 7.89
C GLY A 241 12.75 -18.88 8.99
N PHE A 242 13.73 -18.06 8.65
CA PHE A 242 14.66 -17.42 9.59
C PHE A 242 14.41 -15.91 9.78
N CYS A 243 13.31 -15.36 9.22
CA CYS A 243 12.90 -14.00 9.51
C CYS A 243 12.37 -13.88 10.94
N GLY A 244 12.65 -12.76 11.62
CA GLY A 244 12.10 -12.50 12.95
C GLY A 244 13.15 -12.09 13.98
N ASP A 245 14.31 -12.76 14.04
CA ASP A 245 15.35 -12.41 15.02
C ASP A 245 16.10 -11.12 14.64
N TRP A 246 16.20 -10.85 13.37
CA TRP A 246 16.76 -9.63 12.78
C TRP A 246 18.13 -9.25 13.33
N GLN A 247 19.01 -10.25 13.42
CA GLN A 247 20.43 -10.07 13.78
C GLN A 247 21.32 -10.39 12.58
N PRO A 248 22.40 -9.64 12.34
CA PRO A 248 23.34 -9.96 11.28
C PRO A 248 23.93 -11.37 11.45
N ALA A 249 23.92 -12.14 10.36
CA ALA A 249 24.58 -13.45 10.37
C ALA A 249 26.09 -13.26 10.56
N ALA A 250 26.62 -13.69 11.71
CA ALA A 250 28.01 -13.46 12.09
C ALA A 250 29.04 -14.03 11.08
N GLU A 251 28.68 -15.11 10.39
CA GLU A 251 29.49 -15.74 9.34
C GLU A 251 29.62 -14.85 8.09
N LYS A 252 28.59 -14.04 7.81
CA LYS A 252 28.57 -13.10 6.69
C LYS A 252 29.09 -11.71 7.06
N PHE A 253 28.69 -11.24 8.22
CA PHE A 253 28.99 -9.89 8.73
C PHE A 253 29.47 -9.96 10.17
N PRO A 254 30.76 -10.24 10.41
CA PRO A 254 31.31 -10.36 11.78
C PRO A 254 31.22 -9.06 12.60
N ASP A 255 31.25 -7.91 11.94
CA ASP A 255 31.06 -6.57 12.53
C ASP A 255 30.22 -5.71 11.60
N PHE A 256 28.89 -5.82 11.74
CA PHE A 256 27.94 -5.14 10.85
C PHE A 256 28.03 -3.61 10.98
N ALA A 257 28.26 -3.08 12.17
CA ALA A 257 28.42 -1.65 12.35
C ALA A 257 29.68 -1.11 11.63
N ARG A 258 30.78 -1.89 11.61
CA ARG A 258 31.97 -1.56 10.80
C ARG A 258 31.66 -1.60 9.32
N HIS A 259 30.89 -2.58 8.86
CA HIS A 259 30.44 -2.69 7.46
C HIS A 259 29.67 -1.43 7.02
N VAL A 260 28.71 -0.97 7.84
CA VAL A 260 27.96 0.27 7.60
C VAL A 260 28.90 1.50 7.54
N ARG A 261 29.85 1.61 8.46
CA ARG A 261 30.84 2.70 8.41
C ARG A 261 31.64 2.71 7.11
N HIS A 262 32.03 1.57 6.56
CA HIS A 262 32.73 1.51 5.26
C HIS A 262 31.87 2.08 4.12
N ILE A 263 30.54 1.90 4.14
CA ILE A 263 29.63 2.52 3.17
C ILE A 263 29.61 4.04 3.34
N HIS A 264 29.56 4.52 4.60
CA HIS A 264 29.62 5.95 4.91
C HIS A 264 30.95 6.59 4.48
N ASP A 265 32.09 5.91 4.66
CA ASP A 265 33.40 6.38 4.23
C ASP A 265 33.50 6.58 2.70
N LEU A 266 32.66 5.89 1.94
CA LEU A 266 32.51 6.06 0.50
C LEU A 266 31.53 7.20 0.12
N GLY A 267 30.97 7.91 1.10
CA GLY A 267 30.01 9.01 0.89
C GLY A 267 28.62 8.55 0.47
N MET A 268 28.24 7.31 0.79
CA MET A 268 26.92 6.74 0.52
C MET A 268 26.14 6.51 1.81
N LYS A 269 24.82 6.50 1.70
CA LYS A 269 23.86 6.11 2.73
C LYS A 269 23.66 4.60 2.76
N CYS A 270 23.42 4.03 3.93
CA CYS A 270 23.18 2.60 4.11
C CYS A 270 21.75 2.32 4.56
N MET A 271 21.06 1.50 3.80
CA MET A 271 19.75 0.97 4.11
C MET A 271 19.81 -0.57 4.19
N ILE A 272 18.98 -1.18 5.02
CA ILE A 272 18.84 -2.63 5.06
C ILE A 272 17.39 -3.08 4.84
N TRP A 273 17.25 -4.28 4.32
CA TRP A 273 15.97 -4.91 4.02
C TRP A 273 15.35 -5.60 5.23
N TYR A 274 14.03 -5.51 5.33
CA TYR A 274 13.20 -6.32 6.22
C TYR A 274 11.96 -6.82 5.48
N SER A 275 11.57 -8.08 5.69
CA SER A 275 10.22 -8.55 5.41
C SER A 275 9.34 -8.21 6.60
N VAL A 276 8.61 -7.10 6.51
CA VAL A 276 7.89 -6.55 7.67
C VAL A 276 6.90 -7.55 8.30
N PRO A 277 6.05 -8.26 7.53
CA PRO A 277 5.03 -9.13 8.08
C PRO A 277 5.53 -10.52 8.50
N PHE A 278 6.75 -10.93 8.10
CA PHE A 278 7.15 -12.32 8.22
C PHE A 278 7.79 -12.66 9.57
N MET A 279 7.25 -13.71 10.20
CA MET A 279 7.82 -14.36 11.38
C MET A 279 8.18 -15.79 11.03
N GLY A 280 9.46 -16.09 10.87
CA GLY A 280 9.96 -17.39 10.46
C GLY A 280 9.83 -18.45 11.56
N GLU A 281 9.45 -19.65 11.16
CA GLU A 281 9.28 -20.81 12.06
C GLU A 281 10.56 -21.19 12.80
N TYR A 282 11.73 -20.89 12.20
CA TYR A 282 13.04 -21.22 12.75
C TYR A 282 13.66 -20.07 13.56
N SER A 283 12.96 -18.94 13.69
CA SER A 283 13.42 -17.82 14.52
C SER A 283 13.20 -18.11 16.01
N ALA A 284 14.05 -17.56 16.88
CA ALA A 284 13.86 -17.62 18.32
C ALA A 284 12.55 -16.91 18.75
N MET A 285 12.10 -15.93 17.99
CA MET A 285 10.89 -15.16 18.25
C MET A 285 9.60 -15.89 17.88
N TRP A 286 9.67 -16.99 17.12
CA TRP A 286 8.50 -17.75 16.66
C TRP A 286 7.49 -18.07 17.78
N ASN A 287 7.98 -18.63 18.87
CA ASN A 287 7.10 -19.03 19.99
C ASN A 287 6.38 -17.86 20.67
N SER A 288 6.90 -16.65 20.54
CA SER A 288 6.27 -15.43 21.10
C SER A 288 5.14 -14.89 20.21
N PHE A 289 5.14 -15.20 18.90
CA PHE A 289 4.24 -14.60 17.94
C PHE A 289 3.38 -15.58 17.13
N LYS A 290 3.64 -16.89 17.19
CA LYS A 290 2.92 -17.90 16.39
C LYS A 290 1.39 -17.93 16.60
N ASP A 291 0.91 -17.38 17.70
CA ASP A 291 -0.52 -17.28 18.02
C ASP A 291 -1.11 -15.89 17.64
N MET A 292 -0.31 -15.01 16.99
CA MET A 292 -0.67 -13.67 16.56
C MET A 292 -0.42 -13.50 15.06
N LEU A 293 -0.94 -14.44 14.27
CA LEU A 293 -0.74 -14.48 12.81
C LEU A 293 -2.04 -14.24 12.07
N LEU A 294 -1.95 -13.55 10.93
CA LEU A 294 -3.02 -13.49 9.92
C LEU A 294 -3.12 -14.81 9.16
N HIS A 295 -1.97 -15.43 8.90
CA HIS A 295 -1.83 -16.63 8.08
C HIS A 295 -0.49 -17.32 8.37
N TYR A 296 -0.42 -18.64 8.15
CA TYR A 296 0.83 -19.39 8.12
C TYR A 296 1.06 -20.01 6.74
N ASP A 297 2.21 -19.71 6.13
CA ASP A 297 2.63 -20.30 4.87
C ASP A 297 3.62 -21.46 5.11
N PRO A 298 3.18 -22.72 4.93
CA PRO A 298 4.02 -23.89 5.17
C PRO A 298 5.10 -24.09 4.10
N VAL A 299 4.99 -23.45 2.92
CA VAL A 299 5.99 -23.54 1.86
C VAL A 299 7.17 -22.62 2.15
N LEU A 300 6.88 -21.45 2.69
CA LEU A 300 7.88 -20.45 3.06
C LEU A 300 8.39 -20.65 4.49
N HIS A 301 7.80 -21.55 5.28
CA HIS A 301 8.06 -21.74 6.71
C HIS A 301 7.95 -20.45 7.51
N THR A 302 6.91 -19.66 7.24
CA THR A 302 6.74 -18.35 7.87
C THR A 302 5.29 -18.05 8.20
N GLY A 303 5.07 -17.36 9.32
CA GLY A 303 3.80 -16.75 9.65
C GLY A 303 3.76 -15.31 9.19
N ILE A 304 2.57 -14.84 8.79
CA ILE A 304 2.29 -13.44 8.52
C ILE A 304 1.72 -12.85 9.79
N LEU A 305 2.48 -11.97 10.43
CA LEU A 305 2.11 -11.32 11.69
C LEU A 305 0.80 -10.56 11.56
N ASP A 306 -0.01 -10.59 12.59
CA ASP A 306 -1.25 -9.82 12.65
C ASP A 306 -1.02 -8.45 13.33
N PRO A 307 -1.02 -7.35 12.57
CA PRO A 307 -0.73 -6.02 13.11
C PRO A 307 -1.85 -5.49 14.02
N ARG A 308 -3.00 -6.16 14.09
CA ARG A 308 -4.09 -5.79 15.01
C ARG A 308 -3.70 -5.99 16.47
N TYR A 309 -2.70 -6.84 16.76
CA TYR A 309 -2.12 -6.97 18.10
C TYR A 309 -1.12 -5.84 18.37
N PRO A 310 -1.27 -5.06 19.47
CA PRO A 310 -0.32 -4.00 19.83
C PRO A 310 1.10 -4.55 20.11
N GLN A 311 1.22 -5.81 20.56
CA GLN A 311 2.50 -6.47 20.79
C GLN A 311 3.30 -6.64 19.49
N VAL A 312 2.63 -7.00 18.39
CA VAL A 312 3.25 -7.15 17.06
C VAL A 312 3.79 -5.80 16.59
N ARG A 313 2.98 -4.75 16.66
CA ARG A 313 3.42 -3.41 16.25
C ARG A 313 4.59 -2.90 17.10
N SER A 314 4.51 -3.07 18.42
CA SER A 314 5.58 -2.67 19.34
C SER A 314 6.89 -3.41 19.05
N TYR A 315 6.82 -4.71 18.77
CA TYR A 315 7.97 -5.52 18.39
C TYR A 315 8.64 -5.00 17.11
N LEU A 316 7.88 -4.78 16.05
CA LEU A 316 8.40 -4.31 14.77
C LEU A 316 9.03 -2.90 14.91
N ILE A 317 8.34 -1.96 15.56
CA ILE A 317 8.86 -0.61 15.79
C ILE A 317 10.18 -0.66 16.56
N SER A 318 10.24 -1.43 17.65
CA SER A 318 11.46 -1.54 18.47
C SER A 318 12.61 -2.20 17.71
N THR A 319 12.33 -3.16 16.83
CA THR A 319 13.33 -3.82 15.98
C THR A 319 14.03 -2.80 15.08
N TYR A 320 13.28 -1.96 14.39
CA TYR A 320 13.86 -0.95 13.49
C TYR A 320 14.59 0.15 14.25
N GLN A 321 14.03 0.60 15.37
CA GLN A 321 14.69 1.57 16.23
C GLN A 321 16.04 1.06 16.74
N GLN A 322 16.09 -0.19 17.23
CA GLN A 322 17.30 -0.80 17.71
C GLN A 322 18.35 -0.96 16.60
N ALA A 323 17.94 -1.37 15.41
CA ALA A 323 18.83 -1.50 14.25
C ALA A 323 19.45 -0.16 13.86
N ALA A 324 18.64 0.90 13.77
CA ALA A 324 19.12 2.25 13.46
C ALA A 324 20.18 2.72 14.47
N ARG A 325 19.92 2.54 15.76
CA ARG A 325 20.84 2.91 16.85
C ARG A 325 22.11 2.08 16.87
N SER A 326 21.98 0.75 16.73
CA SER A 326 23.10 -0.17 16.93
C SER A 326 24.10 -0.15 15.79
N TRP A 327 23.61 0.08 14.56
CA TRP A 327 24.45 -0.04 13.36
C TRP A 327 24.65 1.28 12.62
N GLY A 328 23.96 2.36 13.01
CA GLY A 328 24.08 3.67 12.39
C GLY A 328 23.47 3.73 10.99
N LEU A 329 22.34 3.05 10.77
CA LEU A 329 21.67 3.00 9.49
C LEU A 329 21.00 4.33 9.15
N ASP A 330 20.94 4.64 7.85
CA ASP A 330 20.27 5.82 7.33
C ASP A 330 18.80 5.55 6.94
N GLY A 331 18.42 4.28 6.80
CA GLY A 331 17.06 3.92 6.44
C GLY A 331 16.83 2.42 6.28
N PHE A 332 15.64 2.09 5.80
CA PHE A 332 15.18 0.71 5.66
C PHE A 332 14.45 0.51 4.32
N LYS A 333 14.62 -0.67 3.71
CA LYS A 333 13.69 -1.22 2.73
C LYS A 333 12.70 -2.10 3.49
N LEU A 334 11.47 -1.62 3.68
CA LEU A 334 10.38 -2.33 4.34
C LEU A 334 9.54 -3.04 3.28
N ASP A 335 9.76 -4.34 3.14
CA ASP A 335 9.21 -5.16 2.07
C ASP A 335 7.99 -5.96 2.53
N PHE A 336 7.19 -6.45 1.57
CA PHE A 336 6.02 -7.31 1.77
C PHE A 336 4.86 -6.70 2.57
N ILE A 337 4.75 -5.37 2.63
CA ILE A 337 3.65 -4.68 3.32
C ILE A 337 2.29 -5.10 2.78
N ASP A 338 2.19 -5.42 1.49
CA ASP A 338 1.01 -5.94 0.80
C ASP A 338 0.56 -7.33 1.28
N SER A 339 1.42 -8.05 2.02
CA SER A 339 1.04 -9.30 2.68
C SER A 339 0.17 -9.09 3.93
N PHE A 340 0.08 -7.87 4.46
CA PHE A 340 -0.89 -7.51 5.49
C PHE A 340 -2.30 -7.38 4.89
N ARG A 341 -2.93 -8.51 4.66
CA ARG A 341 -4.28 -8.63 4.08
C ARG A 341 -5.05 -9.77 4.73
N SER A 342 -6.34 -9.86 4.45
CA SER A 342 -7.15 -11.01 4.86
C SER A 342 -6.79 -12.26 4.06
N TYR A 343 -6.73 -13.39 4.74
CA TYR A 343 -6.57 -14.74 4.21
C TYR A 343 -7.78 -15.58 4.60
N PRO A 344 -8.04 -16.74 3.94
CA PRO A 344 -9.16 -17.61 4.29
C PRO A 344 -9.14 -18.10 5.75
N ASP A 345 -7.96 -18.17 6.35
CA ASP A 345 -7.71 -18.60 7.74
C ASP A 345 -7.38 -17.45 8.70
N THR A 346 -7.50 -16.20 8.25
CA THR A 346 -7.29 -15.04 9.13
C THR A 346 -8.25 -15.09 10.33
N PRO A 347 -7.73 -15.02 11.57
CA PRO A 347 -8.57 -15.04 12.76
C PRO A 347 -9.54 -13.86 12.81
N SER A 348 -10.76 -14.11 13.29
CA SER A 348 -11.70 -13.06 13.65
C SER A 348 -11.11 -12.16 14.74
N TYR A 349 -11.70 -10.97 14.92
CA TYR A 349 -11.32 -10.06 15.99
C TYR A 349 -11.32 -10.75 17.37
N GLN A 350 -10.28 -10.49 18.16
CA GLN A 350 -10.09 -10.99 19.51
C GLN A 350 -9.91 -9.83 20.48
N GLU A 351 -10.23 -10.04 21.77
CA GLU A 351 -10.14 -9.02 22.83
C GLU A 351 -8.71 -8.44 23.01
N ALA A 352 -7.69 -9.23 22.67
CA ALA A 352 -6.29 -8.79 22.73
C ALA A 352 -5.87 -7.86 21.57
N MET A 353 -6.73 -7.70 20.57
CA MET A 353 -6.54 -6.78 19.45
C MET A 353 -7.14 -5.41 19.79
N ASP A 354 -6.55 -4.33 19.29
CA ASP A 354 -7.05 -2.96 19.45
C ASP A 354 -7.56 -2.35 18.14
N PHE A 355 -7.44 -3.08 17.02
CA PHE A 355 -8.02 -2.73 15.73
C PHE A 355 -8.92 -3.85 15.21
N HIS A 356 -10.00 -3.49 14.54
CA HIS A 356 -10.85 -4.43 13.79
C HIS A 356 -10.32 -4.63 12.37
N GLU A 357 -9.96 -3.52 11.70
CA GLU A 357 -9.43 -3.52 10.34
C GLU A 357 -7.91 -3.73 10.33
N ILE A 358 -7.46 -4.64 9.47
CA ILE A 358 -6.01 -4.90 9.30
C ILE A 358 -5.31 -3.65 8.80
N GLN A 359 -5.90 -2.95 7.82
CA GLN A 359 -5.27 -1.79 7.19
C GLN A 359 -5.15 -0.59 8.12
N ASP A 360 -6.11 -0.39 9.03
CA ASP A 360 -6.01 0.64 10.07
C ASP A 360 -4.83 0.34 11.03
N ALA A 361 -4.63 -0.95 11.35
CA ALA A 361 -3.50 -1.39 12.16
C ALA A 361 -2.16 -1.24 11.43
N VAL A 362 -2.11 -1.52 10.13
CA VAL A 362 -0.92 -1.30 9.27
C VAL A 362 -0.58 0.18 9.20
N TYR A 363 -1.58 1.04 9.00
CA TYR A 363 -1.37 2.49 9.02
C TYR A 363 -0.77 2.96 10.35
N CYS A 364 -1.34 2.49 11.47
CA CYS A 364 -0.81 2.77 12.81
C CYS A 364 0.64 2.27 12.99
N LEU A 365 0.96 1.07 12.49
CA LEU A 365 2.31 0.52 12.51
C LEU A 365 3.29 1.40 11.72
N MET A 366 2.96 1.73 10.48
CA MET A 366 3.84 2.51 9.60
C MET A 366 4.07 3.92 10.15
N LEU A 367 3.03 4.55 10.67
CA LEU A 367 3.13 5.86 11.33
C LEU A 367 3.98 5.78 12.60
N GLY A 368 3.84 4.72 13.38
CA GLY A 368 4.66 4.46 14.57
C GLY A 368 6.13 4.27 14.23
N ILE A 369 6.45 3.50 13.19
CA ILE A 369 7.81 3.33 12.68
C ILE A 369 8.39 4.69 12.26
N HIS A 370 7.63 5.44 11.44
CA HIS A 370 8.06 6.74 10.96
C HIS A 370 8.38 7.71 12.10
N ARG A 371 7.46 7.91 13.03
CA ARG A 371 7.63 8.83 14.16
C ARG A 371 8.84 8.45 15.01
N THR A 372 8.96 7.17 15.36
CA THR A 372 10.06 6.66 16.18
C THR A 372 11.42 6.86 15.50
N LEU A 373 11.52 6.58 14.21
CA LEU A 373 12.80 6.73 13.47
C LEU A 373 13.16 8.20 13.25
N LYS A 374 12.18 9.09 13.06
CA LYS A 374 12.40 10.53 12.92
C LYS A 374 12.80 11.22 14.24
N GLU A 375 12.40 10.68 15.37
CA GLU A 375 12.92 11.13 16.68
C GLU A 375 14.40 10.79 16.85
N GLU A 376 14.86 9.69 16.28
CA GLU A 376 16.27 9.25 16.34
C GLU A 376 17.16 9.96 15.33
N ASN A 377 16.64 10.21 14.15
CA ASN A 377 17.37 10.75 13.00
C ASN A 377 16.45 11.69 12.20
N PRO A 378 16.31 12.95 12.68
CA PRO A 378 15.41 13.96 12.12
C PRO A 378 15.68 14.30 10.65
#